data_da7d3fc68ca6f775b6518d3f71bcc7e4
#
_entry.id   da7d3fc68ca6f775b6518d3f71bcc7e4
#
_cell.length_a   1.000
_cell.length_b   1.000
_cell.length_c   1.000
_cell.angle_alpha   90.00
_cell.angle_beta   90.00
_cell.angle_gamma   90.00
#
_symmetry.space_group_name_H-M   'P 1'
#
loop_
_entity.id
_entity.type
_entity.pdbx_description
1 polymer ?
#
loop_
_entity_poly.entity_id
_entity_poly.type
_entity_poly.pdbx_seq_one_letter_code
_entity_poly.pdbx_strand_id
1 'polypeptide(L)'
;MMAAKPLVGGGKGWERDVEAMLRAVGGYTHRHEPKMAGRRRVAGGAPDYEIVLFGCPHFIECKHESDSSMDLGRLVGKDDEAGAGVKPSQAREMDAATAAGARCWIAVRLEVPESTRRRAAQMALYGEGRDMPATIRRLVSWTLWRARMVAAEEARRTGGDVVASIPAVELAGLGWPLRSAAELRAALMDNHMGNSGAAS
;
A
#
# COMPACT_ATOMS: atom_id res chain seq x y z
N MET A 1 -10.59 -27.53 10.01
CA MET A 1 -10.50 -26.23 9.33
C MET A 1 -10.99 -25.17 10.31
N MET A 2 -10.08 -24.41 10.93
CA MET A 2 -10.46 -23.31 11.82
C MET A 2 -10.84 -22.11 10.97
N ALA A 3 -12.07 -21.65 11.10
CA ALA A 3 -12.55 -20.43 10.45
C ALA A 3 -11.73 -19.24 10.99
N ALA A 4 -11.14 -18.47 10.09
CA ALA A 4 -10.39 -17.27 10.44
C ALA A 4 -11.33 -16.26 11.12
N LYS A 5 -10.93 -15.81 12.32
CA LYS A 5 -11.65 -14.82 13.11
C LYS A 5 -11.80 -13.53 12.30
N PRO A 6 -12.98 -12.88 12.25
CA PRO A 6 -13.14 -11.63 11.53
C PRO A 6 -12.25 -10.55 12.17
N LEU A 7 -11.49 -9.90 11.32
CA LEU A 7 -10.48 -8.89 11.70
C LEU A 7 -11.18 -7.59 12.10
N VAL A 8 -10.94 -7.14 13.30
CA VAL A 8 -11.55 -5.94 13.88
C VAL A 8 -10.63 -4.74 13.70
N GLY A 9 -11.12 -3.77 12.92
CA GLY A 9 -10.96 -2.35 13.14
C GLY A 9 -9.61 -1.64 13.13
N GLY A 10 -9.49 -0.60 12.28
CA GLY A 10 -8.48 0.45 12.36
C GLY A 10 -7.11 0.12 11.75
N GLY A 11 -6.28 1.14 11.50
CA GLY A 11 -4.95 0.99 10.91
C GLY A 11 -4.04 -0.03 11.63
N LYS A 12 -4.09 -0.06 12.97
CA LYS A 12 -3.35 -1.07 13.77
C LYS A 12 -3.83 -2.50 13.56
N GLY A 13 -5.09 -2.71 13.21
CA GLY A 13 -5.62 -4.03 12.82
C GLY A 13 -5.03 -4.50 11.51
N TRP A 14 -4.93 -3.59 10.53
CA TRP A 14 -4.36 -3.90 9.22
C TRP A 14 -2.86 -4.22 9.30
N GLU A 15 -2.08 -3.44 10.02
CA GLU A 15 -0.66 -3.75 10.28
C GLU A 15 -0.48 -5.15 10.86
N ARG A 16 -1.29 -5.55 11.86
CA ARG A 16 -1.24 -6.90 12.44
C ARG A 16 -1.59 -8.00 11.45
N ASP A 17 -2.54 -7.74 10.55
CA ASP A 17 -2.91 -8.69 9.50
C ASP A 17 -1.76 -8.91 8.54
N VAL A 18 -1.09 -7.84 8.11
CA VAL A 18 0.09 -7.89 7.24
C VAL A 18 1.23 -8.61 7.97
N GLU A 19 1.48 -8.30 9.24
CA GLU A 19 2.49 -8.96 10.06
C GLU A 19 2.24 -10.47 10.16
N ALA A 20 0.99 -10.88 10.41
CA ALA A 20 0.62 -12.29 10.47
C ALA A 20 0.84 -13.01 9.12
N MET A 21 0.51 -12.35 8.02
CA MET A 21 0.77 -12.88 6.68
C MET A 21 2.27 -13.01 6.39
N LEU A 22 3.08 -12.00 6.75
CA LEU A 22 4.53 -12.01 6.58
C LEU A 22 5.19 -13.16 7.36
N ARG A 23 4.79 -13.35 8.61
CA ARG A 23 5.25 -14.48 9.43
C ARG A 23 4.90 -15.84 8.82
N ALA A 24 3.70 -15.96 8.23
CA ALA A 24 3.24 -17.19 7.60
C ALA A 24 3.91 -17.47 6.23
N VAL A 25 4.40 -16.43 5.55
CA VAL A 25 5.18 -16.57 4.29
C VAL A 25 6.51 -17.28 4.55
N GLY A 26 7.07 -17.15 5.75
CA GLY A 26 8.32 -17.79 6.15
C GLY A 26 9.54 -17.05 5.58
N GLY A 27 10.12 -16.20 6.35
CA GLY A 27 11.31 -15.42 6.06
C GLY A 27 11.68 -14.65 7.32
N TYR A 28 12.88 -14.06 7.33
CA TYR A 28 13.22 -13.14 8.40
C TYR A 28 12.37 -11.89 8.24
N THR A 29 11.46 -11.64 9.18
CA THR A 29 10.58 -10.47 9.20
C THR A 29 10.98 -9.55 10.34
N HIS A 30 11.28 -8.30 10.02
CA HIS A 30 11.55 -7.25 10.99
C HIS A 30 10.45 -6.17 10.92
N ARG A 31 9.92 -5.79 12.07
CA ARG A 31 9.03 -4.64 12.21
C ARG A 31 9.84 -3.43 12.62
N HIS A 32 9.71 -2.34 11.88
CA HIS A 32 10.33 -1.09 12.26
C HIS A 32 9.47 -0.37 13.30
N GLU A 33 9.97 -0.33 14.53
CA GLU A 33 9.31 0.44 15.58
C GLU A 33 9.47 1.95 15.32
N PRO A 34 8.41 2.74 15.55
CA PRO A 34 8.50 4.17 15.40
C PRO A 34 9.56 4.73 16.35
N LYS A 35 10.48 5.55 15.82
CA LYS A 35 11.47 6.25 16.64
C LYS A 35 10.77 7.15 17.65
N MET A 36 11.12 7.02 18.90
CA MET A 36 10.58 7.85 20.00
C MET A 36 11.67 8.80 20.50
N ALA A 37 11.35 10.08 20.60
CA ALA A 37 12.16 11.07 21.35
C ALA A 37 11.37 11.47 22.60
N GLY A 38 11.71 10.84 23.73
CA GLY A 38 10.92 10.94 24.95
C GLY A 38 9.52 10.35 24.75
N ARG A 39 8.46 11.15 25.01
CA ARG A 39 7.05 10.76 24.82
C ARG A 39 6.51 11.08 23.43
N ARG A 40 7.30 11.71 22.54
CA ARG A 40 6.86 12.10 21.20
C ARG A 40 7.36 11.09 20.17
N ARG A 41 6.46 10.69 19.26
CA ARG A 41 6.83 9.98 18.04
C ARG A 41 7.67 10.93 17.18
N VAL A 42 8.92 10.57 16.90
CA VAL A 42 9.71 11.29 15.89
C VAL A 42 9.31 10.72 14.54
N ALA A 43 9.07 11.58 13.56
CA ALA A 43 8.86 11.15 12.20
C ALA A 43 10.06 10.30 11.76
N GLY A 44 9.85 9.01 11.66
CA GLY A 44 10.81 8.05 11.16
C GLY A 44 10.36 7.62 9.78
N GLY A 45 11.24 7.74 8.78
CA GLY A 45 10.91 7.43 7.40
C GLY A 45 10.86 5.93 7.08
N ALA A 46 11.30 5.05 8.01
CA ALA A 46 11.36 3.62 7.74
C ALA A 46 9.96 3.04 7.46
N PRO A 47 9.81 2.19 6.42
CA PRO A 47 8.61 1.40 6.18
C PRO A 47 8.24 0.54 7.39
N ASP A 48 6.97 0.12 7.51
CA ASP A 48 6.48 -0.61 8.69
C ASP A 48 7.17 -1.97 8.87
N TYR A 49 7.50 -2.64 7.76
CA TYR A 49 8.09 -4.00 7.78
C TYR A 49 9.20 -4.16 6.75
N GLU A 50 10.18 -4.99 7.14
CA GLU A 50 11.16 -5.58 6.26
C GLU A 50 11.02 -7.11 6.30
N ILE A 51 11.10 -7.76 5.15
CA ILE A 51 11.20 -9.22 5.04
C ILE A 51 12.28 -9.58 4.01
N VAL A 52 13.14 -10.52 4.35
CA VAL A 52 14.11 -11.07 3.41
C VAL A 52 13.59 -12.41 2.89
N LEU A 53 13.33 -12.47 1.59
CA LEU A 53 12.89 -13.68 0.89
C LEU A 53 13.86 -13.98 -0.26
N PHE A 54 14.37 -15.21 -0.30
CA PHE A 54 15.29 -15.67 -1.35
C PHE A 54 16.50 -14.73 -1.55
N GLY A 55 17.02 -14.17 -0.45
CA GLY A 55 18.15 -13.24 -0.48
C GLY A 55 17.83 -11.83 -0.93
N CYS A 56 16.55 -11.52 -1.25
CA CYS A 56 16.11 -10.20 -1.64
C CYS A 56 15.37 -9.52 -0.47
N PRO A 57 15.78 -8.32 -0.04
CA PRO A 57 15.04 -7.54 0.94
C PRO A 57 13.79 -6.92 0.30
N HIS A 58 12.67 -7.04 1.01
CA HIS A 58 11.40 -6.40 0.66
C HIS A 58 11.00 -5.49 1.80
N PHE A 59 10.66 -4.24 1.49
CA PHE A 59 10.13 -3.26 2.43
C PHE A 59 8.64 -3.05 2.16
N ILE A 60 7.83 -3.03 3.22
CA ILE A 60 6.37 -2.95 3.10
C ILE A 60 5.87 -1.84 4.02
N GLU A 61 5.22 -0.87 3.43
CA GLU A 61 4.48 0.20 4.12
C GLU A 61 3.00 -0.13 4.12
N CYS A 62 2.34 -0.03 5.26
CA CYS A 62 0.91 -0.32 5.42
C CYS A 62 0.08 0.97 5.38
N LYS A 63 -0.95 0.99 4.55
CA LYS A 63 -1.90 2.10 4.46
C LYS A 63 -3.33 1.58 4.63
N HIS A 64 -4.11 2.31 5.43
CA HIS A 64 -5.50 1.97 5.70
C HIS A 64 -6.36 3.23 5.71
N GLU A 65 -7.46 3.18 4.99
CA GLU A 65 -8.47 4.23 4.97
C GLU A 65 -9.89 3.64 4.96
N SER A 66 -10.85 4.48 5.34
CA SER A 66 -12.27 4.20 5.28
C SER A 66 -12.93 5.33 4.49
N ASP A 67 -12.83 5.25 3.14
CA ASP A 67 -13.28 6.30 2.23
C ASP A 67 -13.60 5.70 0.84
N SER A 68 -14.05 6.56 -0.07
CA SER A 68 -14.27 6.25 -1.49
C SER A 68 -12.96 6.15 -2.31
N SER A 69 -11.84 6.59 -1.75
CA SER A 69 -10.52 6.60 -2.37
C SER A 69 -9.41 6.43 -1.33
N MET A 70 -8.22 6.06 -1.80
CA MET A 70 -7.00 5.95 -1.02
C MET A 70 -6.09 7.15 -1.30
N ASP A 71 -5.70 7.89 -0.26
CA ASP A 71 -4.75 9.01 -0.36
C ASP A 71 -3.37 8.51 -0.82
N LEU A 72 -2.81 9.15 -1.84
CA LEU A 72 -1.46 8.86 -2.32
C LEU A 72 -0.38 9.34 -1.36
N GLY A 73 -0.63 10.41 -0.62
CA GLY A 73 0.37 11.12 0.17
C GLY A 73 1.15 12.16 -0.64
N ARG A 74 2.37 12.48 -0.17
CA ARG A 74 3.22 13.52 -0.77
C ARG A 74 4.67 13.07 -0.91
N LEU A 75 5.35 13.52 -1.96
CA LEU A 75 6.79 13.30 -2.16
C LEU A 75 7.63 14.39 -1.50
N VAL A 76 7.11 15.60 -1.40
CA VAL A 76 7.78 16.78 -0.87
C VAL A 76 6.93 17.44 0.22
N GLY A 77 7.57 18.28 1.04
CA GLY A 77 6.91 18.96 2.16
C GLY A 77 7.18 18.28 3.51
N LYS A 78 6.32 18.57 4.48
CA LYS A 78 6.40 17.98 5.81
C LYS A 78 5.54 16.71 5.91
N ASP A 79 5.92 15.80 6.80
CA ASP A 79 5.22 14.54 6.99
C ASP A 79 3.78 14.72 7.50
N ASP A 80 3.50 15.76 8.26
CA ASP A 80 2.16 16.09 8.77
C ASP A 80 1.20 16.64 7.69
N GLU A 81 1.73 17.02 6.54
CA GLU A 81 0.95 17.49 5.38
C GLU A 81 0.49 16.34 4.47
N ALA A 82 0.97 15.13 4.68
CA ALA A 82 0.73 13.99 3.79
C ALA A 82 -0.60 13.26 4.03
N GLY A 83 -1.41 13.70 5.00
CA GLY A 83 -2.66 13.03 5.34
C GLY A 83 -2.46 11.59 5.78
N ALA A 84 -3.33 10.69 5.32
CA ALA A 84 -3.26 9.25 5.59
C ALA A 84 -2.33 8.49 4.61
N GLY A 85 -1.92 9.12 3.51
CA GLY A 85 -1.08 8.53 2.48
C GLY A 85 0.39 8.38 2.87
N VAL A 86 1.25 8.16 1.89
CA VAL A 86 2.70 8.01 2.09
C VAL A 86 3.33 9.36 2.44
N LYS A 87 4.11 9.38 3.50
CA LYS A 87 4.80 10.59 3.97
C LYS A 87 6.07 10.86 3.17
N PRO A 88 6.49 12.12 3.03
CA PRO A 88 7.74 12.47 2.35
C PRO A 88 8.97 11.75 2.90
N SER A 89 9.05 11.54 4.22
CA SER A 89 10.14 10.77 4.83
C SER A 89 10.12 9.30 4.42
N GLN A 90 8.95 8.66 4.40
CA GLN A 90 8.76 7.28 3.95
C GLN A 90 9.08 7.13 2.46
N ALA A 91 8.65 8.09 1.63
CA ALA A 91 8.96 8.10 0.20
C ALA A 91 10.47 8.11 -0.05
N ARG A 92 11.22 8.96 0.68
CA ARG A 92 12.70 9.02 0.55
C ARG A 92 13.36 7.70 0.95
N GLU A 93 12.93 7.07 2.04
CA GLU A 93 13.48 5.78 2.49
C GLU A 93 13.18 4.66 1.49
N MET A 94 11.95 4.62 0.94
CA MET A 94 11.59 3.63 -0.07
C MET A 94 12.33 3.86 -1.40
N ASP A 95 12.59 5.12 -1.79
CA ASP A 95 13.41 5.44 -2.96
C ASP A 95 14.86 5.00 -2.74
N ALA A 96 15.45 5.28 -1.58
CA ALA A 96 16.79 4.87 -1.23
C ALA A 96 16.94 3.34 -1.19
N ALA A 97 15.98 2.64 -0.56
CA ALA A 97 15.95 1.19 -0.52
C ALA A 97 15.83 0.57 -1.93
N THR A 98 14.98 1.15 -2.79
CA THR A 98 14.82 0.71 -4.18
C THR A 98 16.11 0.91 -4.98
N ALA A 99 16.78 2.06 -4.82
CA ALA A 99 18.07 2.33 -5.46
C ALA A 99 19.18 1.37 -4.98
N ALA A 100 19.08 0.87 -3.74
CA ALA A 100 19.97 -0.16 -3.19
C ALA A 100 19.62 -1.60 -3.63
N GLY A 101 18.61 -1.79 -4.49
CA GLY A 101 18.21 -3.09 -5.01
C GLY A 101 17.12 -3.81 -4.19
N ALA A 102 16.60 -3.18 -3.15
CA ALA A 102 15.46 -3.72 -2.41
C ALA A 102 14.15 -3.54 -3.19
N ARG A 103 13.14 -4.33 -2.85
CA ARG A 103 11.80 -4.22 -3.39
C ARG A 103 10.89 -3.56 -2.38
N CYS A 104 10.23 -2.48 -2.78
CA CYS A 104 9.37 -1.70 -1.91
C CYS A 104 7.91 -1.82 -2.35
N TRP A 105 7.01 -1.88 -1.35
CA TRP A 105 5.60 -2.17 -1.54
C TRP A 105 4.72 -1.32 -0.64
N ILE A 106 3.52 -1.02 -1.11
CA ILE A 106 2.45 -0.46 -0.30
C ILE A 106 1.38 -1.54 -0.11
N ALA A 107 1.18 -1.97 1.13
CA ALA A 107 0.09 -2.86 1.51
C ALA A 107 -1.14 -2.02 1.89
N VAL A 108 -2.15 -2.04 1.04
CA VAL A 108 -3.32 -1.17 1.14
C VAL A 108 -4.52 -1.94 1.64
N ARG A 109 -5.26 -1.35 2.58
CA ARG A 109 -6.62 -1.72 2.94
C ARG A 109 -7.52 -0.50 2.83
N LEU A 110 -8.53 -0.55 1.96
CA LEU A 110 -9.55 0.46 1.81
C LEU A 110 -10.91 -0.13 2.21
N GLU A 111 -11.56 0.45 3.21
CA GLU A 111 -12.94 0.12 3.57
C GLU A 111 -13.87 1.04 2.79
N VAL A 112 -14.58 0.47 1.81
CA VAL A 112 -15.41 1.23 0.88
C VAL A 112 -16.77 1.51 1.51
N PRO A 113 -17.17 2.78 1.66
CA PRO A 113 -18.47 3.17 2.20
C PRO A 113 -19.64 2.55 1.42
N GLU A 114 -20.72 2.25 2.11
CA GLU A 114 -21.90 1.65 1.50
C GLU A 114 -22.51 2.52 0.39
N SER A 115 -22.49 3.85 0.57
CA SER A 115 -22.94 4.80 -0.44
C SER A 115 -22.17 4.66 -1.76
N THR A 116 -20.86 4.52 -1.69
CA THR A 116 -19.98 4.29 -2.86
C THR A 116 -20.28 2.95 -3.52
N ARG A 117 -20.47 1.89 -2.73
CA ARG A 117 -20.82 0.56 -3.25
C ARG A 117 -22.18 0.55 -3.94
N ARG A 118 -23.21 1.19 -3.34
CA ARG A 118 -24.54 1.32 -3.93
C ARG A 118 -24.48 2.07 -5.27
N ARG A 119 -23.71 3.14 -5.34
CA ARG A 119 -23.53 3.89 -6.59
C ARG A 119 -22.84 3.04 -7.66
N ALA A 120 -21.79 2.31 -7.32
CA ALA A 120 -21.10 1.39 -8.24
C ALA A 120 -22.04 0.27 -8.75
N ALA A 121 -22.83 -0.35 -7.87
CA ALA A 121 -23.83 -1.35 -8.25
C ALA A 121 -24.91 -0.78 -9.18
N GLN A 122 -25.35 0.46 -8.92
CA GLN A 122 -26.31 1.15 -9.81
C GLN A 122 -25.72 1.39 -11.20
N MET A 123 -24.47 1.84 -11.31
CA MET A 123 -23.78 2.00 -12.58
C MET A 123 -23.57 0.67 -13.31
N ALA A 124 -23.31 -0.42 -12.56
CA ALA A 124 -23.19 -1.75 -13.15
C ALA A 124 -24.47 -2.24 -13.84
N LEU A 125 -25.65 -1.87 -13.34
CA LEU A 125 -26.93 -2.17 -13.99
C LEU A 125 -27.08 -1.53 -15.38
N TYR A 126 -26.37 -0.43 -15.62
CA TYR A 126 -26.33 0.26 -16.92
C TYR A 126 -25.14 -0.13 -17.79
N GLY A 127 -24.37 -1.17 -17.38
CA GLY A 127 -23.18 -1.61 -18.11
C GLY A 127 -21.93 -0.75 -17.90
N GLU A 128 -22.00 0.27 -17.02
CA GLU A 128 -20.92 1.27 -16.80
C GLU A 128 -20.11 1.03 -15.52
N GLY A 129 -20.35 -0.06 -14.78
CA GLY A 129 -19.72 -0.27 -13.49
C GLY A 129 -19.37 -1.73 -13.20
N ARG A 130 -18.72 -1.94 -12.07
CA ARG A 130 -18.44 -3.26 -11.51
C ARG A 130 -18.90 -3.30 -10.06
N ASP A 131 -19.31 -4.48 -9.60
CA ASP A 131 -19.56 -4.71 -8.17
C ASP A 131 -18.31 -4.37 -7.35
N MET A 132 -18.53 -3.53 -6.34
CA MET A 132 -17.46 -3.05 -5.47
C MET A 132 -17.48 -3.81 -4.14
N PRO A 133 -16.37 -4.46 -3.74
CA PRO A 133 -16.29 -5.12 -2.45
C PRO A 133 -16.32 -4.11 -1.30
N ALA A 134 -16.80 -4.54 -0.13
CA ALA A 134 -16.80 -3.71 1.07
C ALA A 134 -15.39 -3.37 1.56
N THR A 135 -14.42 -4.24 1.27
CA THR A 135 -13.01 -4.02 1.61
C THR A 135 -12.14 -4.41 0.44
N ILE A 136 -11.29 -3.48 0.01
CA ILE A 136 -10.25 -3.69 -1.00
C ILE A 136 -8.93 -3.88 -0.26
N ARG A 137 -8.22 -4.98 -0.57
CA ARG A 137 -6.87 -5.24 -0.03
C ARG A 137 -5.94 -5.52 -1.18
N ARG A 138 -4.87 -4.72 -1.29
CA ARG A 138 -3.92 -4.78 -2.39
C ARG A 138 -2.48 -4.65 -1.90
N LEU A 139 -1.57 -5.33 -2.60
CA LEU A 139 -0.15 -5.08 -2.54
C LEU A 139 0.25 -4.38 -3.83
N VAL A 140 0.72 -3.15 -3.73
CA VAL A 140 1.08 -2.31 -4.87
C VAL A 140 2.59 -2.07 -4.85
N SER A 141 3.28 -2.24 -5.96
CA SER A 141 4.71 -1.93 -6.03
C SER A 141 4.95 -0.44 -5.78
N TRP A 142 6.03 -0.12 -5.07
CA TRP A 142 6.42 1.27 -4.84
C TRP A 142 6.60 2.05 -6.13
N THR A 143 7.20 1.44 -7.14
CA THR A 143 7.39 2.08 -8.46
C THR A 143 6.07 2.58 -9.04
N LEU A 144 5.02 1.76 -9.01
CA LEU A 144 3.71 2.14 -9.52
C LEU A 144 3.04 3.21 -8.66
N TRP A 145 3.13 3.07 -7.33
CA TRP A 145 2.59 4.07 -6.39
C TRP A 145 3.29 5.41 -6.55
N ARG A 146 4.63 5.39 -6.59
CA ARG A 146 5.46 6.57 -6.75
C ARG A 146 5.21 7.31 -8.06
N ALA A 147 5.00 6.60 -9.16
CA ALA A 147 4.66 7.22 -10.45
C ALA A 147 3.38 8.06 -10.35
N ARG A 148 2.36 7.59 -9.60
CA ARG A 148 1.14 8.35 -9.34
C ARG A 148 1.37 9.55 -8.44
N MET A 149 2.21 9.41 -7.42
CA MET A 149 2.59 10.54 -6.56
C MET A 149 3.33 11.62 -7.36
N VAL A 150 4.24 11.23 -8.27
CA VAL A 150 4.94 12.18 -9.17
C VAL A 150 3.94 12.91 -10.06
N ALA A 151 3.00 12.23 -10.67
CA ALA A 151 1.97 12.83 -11.49
C ALA A 151 1.08 13.83 -10.69
N ALA A 152 0.72 13.47 -9.46
CA ALA A 152 -0.04 14.34 -8.58
C ALA A 152 0.77 15.60 -8.16
N GLU A 153 2.06 15.47 -7.86
CA GLU A 153 2.92 16.63 -7.53
C GLU A 153 3.10 17.54 -8.74
N GLU A 154 3.28 16.97 -9.93
CA GLU A 154 3.39 17.76 -11.16
C GLU A 154 2.09 18.53 -11.47
N ALA A 155 0.93 17.89 -11.32
CA ALA A 155 -0.36 18.55 -11.47
C ALA A 155 -0.52 19.71 -10.47
N ARG A 156 -0.11 19.54 -9.21
CA ARG A 156 -0.09 20.64 -8.22
C ARG A 156 0.80 21.79 -8.67
N ARG A 157 2.00 21.49 -9.18
CA ARG A 157 2.97 22.49 -9.60
C ARG A 157 2.50 23.28 -10.81
N THR A 158 1.78 22.67 -11.71
CA THR A 158 1.26 23.31 -12.95
C THR A 158 -0.12 23.95 -12.78
N GLY A 159 -0.71 23.88 -11.58
CA GLY A 159 -2.05 24.42 -11.32
C GLY A 159 -3.18 23.61 -11.98
N GLY A 160 -2.90 22.35 -12.36
CA GLY A 160 -3.89 21.43 -12.92
C GLY A 160 -4.76 20.77 -11.82
N ASP A 161 -5.77 20.02 -12.27
CA ASP A 161 -6.57 19.19 -11.38
C ASP A 161 -5.72 18.11 -10.73
N VAL A 162 -5.64 18.13 -9.40
CA VAL A 162 -4.81 17.21 -8.63
C VAL A 162 -5.60 15.97 -8.26
N VAL A 163 -5.26 14.85 -8.87
CA VAL A 163 -5.71 13.54 -8.39
C VAL A 163 -4.74 13.05 -7.29
N ALA A 164 -4.99 13.50 -6.06
CA ALA A 164 -4.16 13.16 -4.89
C ALA A 164 -4.52 11.81 -4.26
N SER A 165 -5.49 11.10 -4.83
CA SER A 165 -5.98 9.82 -4.31
C SER A 165 -6.27 8.84 -5.44
N ILE A 166 -6.32 7.55 -5.12
CA ILE A 166 -6.72 6.48 -6.04
C ILE A 166 -8.17 6.10 -5.72
N PRO A 167 -9.12 6.30 -6.65
CA PRO A 167 -10.50 5.88 -6.44
C PRO A 167 -10.62 4.38 -6.17
N ALA A 168 -11.60 3.97 -5.33
CA ALA A 168 -11.81 2.57 -4.96
C ALA A 168 -11.93 1.63 -6.18
N VAL A 169 -12.64 2.07 -7.23
CA VAL A 169 -12.81 1.30 -8.47
C VAL A 169 -11.48 1.01 -9.17
N GLU A 170 -10.58 1.96 -9.17
CA GLU A 170 -9.25 1.84 -9.77
C GLU A 170 -8.34 1.00 -8.87
N LEU A 171 -8.35 1.26 -7.56
CA LEU A 171 -7.58 0.52 -6.57
C LEU A 171 -7.91 -0.97 -6.60
N ALA A 172 -9.18 -1.33 -6.84
CA ALA A 172 -9.62 -2.72 -6.94
C ALA A 172 -8.93 -3.51 -8.07
N GLY A 173 -8.45 -2.83 -9.12
CA GLY A 173 -7.68 -3.41 -10.23
C GLY A 173 -6.16 -3.27 -10.10
N LEU A 174 -5.67 -2.53 -9.10
CA LEU A 174 -4.26 -2.16 -9.00
C LEU A 174 -3.45 -3.20 -8.23
N GLY A 175 -2.27 -3.58 -8.74
CA GLY A 175 -1.36 -4.51 -8.06
C GLY A 175 -1.95 -5.90 -7.85
N TRP A 176 -1.51 -6.57 -6.79
CA TRP A 176 -1.91 -7.94 -6.45
C TRP A 176 -2.97 -7.95 -5.34
N PRO A 177 -3.92 -8.89 -5.35
CA PRO A 177 -4.81 -9.10 -4.20
C PRO A 177 -4.00 -9.49 -2.97
N LEU A 178 -4.43 -9.03 -1.78
CA LEU A 178 -3.73 -9.26 -0.52
C LEU A 178 -4.72 -9.70 0.57
N ARG A 179 -5.20 -10.94 0.47
CA ARG A 179 -6.20 -11.53 1.38
C ARG A 179 -5.63 -12.67 2.23
N SER A 180 -4.46 -13.18 1.84
CA SER A 180 -3.83 -14.34 2.48
C SER A 180 -2.30 -14.30 2.36
N ALA A 181 -1.62 -15.08 3.21
CA ALA A 181 -0.17 -15.27 3.13
C ALA A 181 0.26 -15.91 1.79
N ALA A 182 -0.57 -16.77 1.20
CA ALA A 182 -0.30 -17.38 -0.10
C ALA A 182 -0.29 -16.34 -1.23
N GLU A 183 -1.26 -15.41 -1.23
CA GLU A 183 -1.30 -14.31 -2.20
C GLU A 183 -0.13 -13.35 -1.98
N LEU A 184 0.21 -13.02 -0.73
CA LEU A 184 1.38 -12.21 -0.41
C LEU A 184 2.65 -12.86 -0.93
N ARG A 185 2.86 -14.15 -0.64
CA ARG A 185 4.02 -14.89 -1.14
C ARG A 185 4.09 -14.89 -2.66
N ALA A 186 2.98 -15.17 -3.33
CA ALA A 186 2.92 -15.17 -4.80
C ALA A 186 3.32 -13.80 -5.37
N ALA A 187 2.76 -12.70 -4.83
CA ALA A 187 3.09 -11.35 -5.27
C ALA A 187 4.57 -11.00 -5.07
N LEU A 188 5.16 -11.36 -3.92
CA LEU A 188 6.58 -11.13 -3.64
C LEU A 188 7.50 -11.96 -4.54
N MET A 189 7.07 -13.16 -4.95
CA MET A 189 7.82 -14.05 -5.85
C MET A 189 7.67 -13.66 -7.32
N ASP A 190 6.47 -13.31 -7.77
CA ASP A 190 6.16 -13.03 -9.18
C ASP A 190 7.04 -11.90 -9.74
N ASN A 191 7.27 -10.88 -8.91
CA ASN A 191 8.18 -9.79 -9.26
C ASN A 191 9.66 -10.21 -9.25
N HIS A 192 9.99 -11.43 -8.79
CA HIS A 192 11.35 -11.97 -8.86
C HIS A 192 11.68 -12.49 -10.27
N MET A 193 10.68 -13.03 -10.96
CA MET A 193 10.85 -13.63 -12.29
C MET A 193 10.81 -12.58 -13.41
N GLY A 194 10.11 -11.46 -13.23
CA GLY A 194 9.94 -10.41 -14.25
C GLY A 194 11.17 -9.52 -14.50
N ASN A 195 12.12 -9.46 -13.55
CA ASN A 195 13.31 -8.59 -13.68
C ASN A 195 14.56 -9.32 -14.17
N SER A 196 14.52 -10.65 -14.34
CA SER A 196 15.65 -11.43 -14.87
C SER A 196 15.72 -11.44 -16.40
N GLY A 197 14.74 -10.83 -17.09
CA GLY A 197 14.65 -10.79 -18.55
C GLY A 197 15.09 -9.49 -19.23
N ALA A 198 15.54 -8.47 -18.49
CA ALA A 198 15.87 -7.15 -19.05
C ALA A 198 17.38 -6.80 -18.97
N ALA A 199 18.26 -7.78 -18.80
CA ALA A 199 19.72 -7.60 -18.87
C ALA A 199 20.29 -8.56 -19.91
N SER A 200 20.12 -8.23 -21.18
CA SER A 200 20.89 -8.79 -22.31
C SER A 200 20.97 -7.78 -23.44
#